data_d43130f3ff83ac1ad97f42836db7918a
#
_entry.id   d43130f3ff83ac1ad97f42836db7918a
#
_cell.length_a   1.000
_cell.length_b   1.000
_cell.length_c   1.000
_cell.angle_alpha   90.00
_cell.angle_beta   90.00
_cell.angle_gamma   90.00
#
_symmetry.space_group_name_H-M   'P 1'
#
loop_
_entity.id
_entity.type
_entity.pdbx_description
1 polymer ?
#
loop_
_entity_poly.entity_id
_entity_poly.type
_entity_poly.pdbx_seq_one_letter_code
_entity_poly.pdbx_strand_id
1 'polypeptide(L)'
;MLNPNLDEIQLTKDDYERYSRHLILPEVGVDGQKRLKAASVLCIGTGGLGSPLLLYLAAAGIGRIGIVDFDVVDNSNLQRQVIHATSWVGKPKIASAKNRILEINPHCQVDLYETMLSSENALDIVEPYDIVVDGTDNFPTRYLVNDACVLLNKPNVYGSIFRFEGQASVFNYQDGPNYRDLYPEPPPPGMVPSCAEGGVLGVLPGVIGTIQATETVKIILGTGSTLSGRLLLYDALNMKFRELKLRPNPVRPVIEKLIDYQEFCGIPQAKAAEEAAAAETSEMSVTELKQLLDSGVDDFLLLDVRNPNEYEIAQIPGAVLVPLPDIENGDGVAKVQEMLNGHRLVVHCKSGMRSAKALSILKEKANIEGTNVKGGILAWSREVDSSVPEY
;
A
#
# COMPACT_ATOMS: atom_id res chain seq x y z
N MET A 1 -17.33 14.02 18.32
CA MET A 1 -18.18 14.66 17.30
C MET A 1 -17.59 16.03 17.02
N LEU A 2 -17.29 16.30 15.76
CA LEU A 2 -16.86 17.64 15.34
C LEU A 2 -18.00 18.62 15.57
N ASN A 3 -17.74 19.68 16.32
CA ASN A 3 -18.78 20.60 16.73
C ASN A 3 -18.35 22.04 16.48
N PRO A 4 -18.15 22.43 15.19
CA PRO A 4 -17.77 23.79 14.85
C PRO A 4 -18.91 24.77 15.18
N ASN A 5 -18.54 26.04 15.47
CA ASN A 5 -19.54 27.10 15.58
C ASN A 5 -20.10 27.42 14.18
N LEU A 6 -21.25 26.88 13.85
CA LEU A 6 -21.87 27.02 12.52
C LEU A 6 -22.30 28.46 12.19
N ASP A 7 -22.48 29.31 13.20
CA ASP A 7 -22.86 30.71 12.99
C ASP A 7 -21.72 31.54 12.38
N GLU A 8 -20.49 31.11 12.62
CA GLU A 8 -19.28 31.74 12.06
C GLU A 8 -18.97 31.27 10.63
N ILE A 9 -19.58 30.16 10.19
CA ILE A 9 -19.36 29.57 8.87
C ILE A 9 -20.39 30.11 7.89
N GLN A 10 -19.92 30.84 6.88
CA GLN A 10 -20.79 31.35 5.83
C GLN A 10 -20.59 30.58 4.52
N LEU A 11 -21.69 30.24 3.87
CA LEU A 11 -21.67 29.71 2.50
C LEU A 11 -21.84 30.88 1.53
N THR A 12 -20.97 30.91 0.52
CA THR A 12 -21.02 31.87 -0.57
C THR A 12 -22.05 31.48 -1.61
N LYS A 13 -22.36 32.35 -2.55
CA LYS A 13 -23.27 32.02 -3.67
C LYS A 13 -22.70 30.84 -4.48
N ASP A 14 -21.39 30.78 -4.71
CA ASP A 14 -20.72 29.64 -5.38
C ASP A 14 -20.88 28.34 -4.60
N ASP A 15 -20.79 28.38 -3.26
CA ASP A 15 -21.05 27.21 -2.42
C ASP A 15 -22.49 26.70 -2.60
N TYR A 16 -23.50 27.59 -2.66
CA TYR A 16 -24.89 27.20 -2.90
C TYR A 16 -25.11 26.58 -4.27
N GLU A 17 -24.46 27.10 -5.30
CA GLU A 17 -24.51 26.53 -6.66
C GLU A 17 -23.78 25.18 -6.72
N ARG A 18 -22.57 25.11 -6.22
CA ARG A 18 -21.69 23.92 -6.24
C ARG A 18 -22.28 22.76 -5.45
N TYR A 19 -22.75 23.02 -4.24
CA TYR A 19 -23.24 21.98 -3.33
C TYR A 19 -24.76 21.83 -3.34
N SER A 20 -25.44 22.37 -4.33
CA SER A 20 -26.94 22.35 -4.41
C SER A 20 -27.52 20.94 -4.21
N ARG A 21 -26.83 19.89 -4.68
CA ARG A 21 -27.29 18.51 -4.53
C ARG A 21 -27.12 17.97 -3.10
N HIS A 22 -26.16 18.47 -2.34
CA HIS A 22 -26.03 18.19 -0.90
C HIS A 22 -27.07 18.98 -0.09
N LEU A 23 -27.27 20.25 -0.43
CA LEU A 23 -28.13 21.16 0.32
C LEU A 23 -29.60 20.75 0.33
N ILE A 24 -30.06 20.05 -0.71
CA ILE A 24 -31.45 19.53 -0.78
C ILE A 24 -31.65 18.20 -0.04
N LEU A 25 -30.57 17.54 0.41
CA LEU A 25 -30.68 16.33 1.24
C LEU A 25 -31.00 16.74 2.68
N PRO A 26 -32.11 16.28 3.30
CA PRO A 26 -32.45 16.66 4.68
C PRO A 26 -31.36 16.32 5.70
N GLU A 27 -30.61 15.24 5.46
CA GLU A 27 -29.55 14.76 6.33
C GLU A 27 -28.24 15.60 6.23
N VAL A 28 -28.11 16.43 5.20
CA VAL A 28 -26.98 17.34 4.99
C VAL A 28 -27.41 18.78 5.22
N GLY A 29 -28.25 19.31 4.34
CA GLY A 29 -28.77 20.69 4.44
C GLY A 29 -27.63 21.74 4.45
N VAL A 30 -28.01 22.95 4.83
CA VAL A 30 -27.08 24.08 4.98
C VAL A 30 -26.05 23.81 6.12
N ASP A 31 -26.55 23.29 7.25
CA ASP A 31 -25.72 23.05 8.44
C ASP A 31 -24.69 21.93 8.19
N GLY A 32 -25.08 20.86 7.50
CA GLY A 32 -24.17 19.81 7.10
C GLY A 32 -23.07 20.30 6.15
N GLN A 33 -23.43 21.14 5.18
CA GLN A 33 -22.44 21.72 4.27
C GLN A 33 -21.49 22.69 4.98
N LYS A 34 -21.98 23.46 5.98
CA LYS A 34 -21.14 24.26 6.86
C LYS A 34 -20.17 23.39 7.67
N ARG A 35 -20.62 22.23 8.19
CA ARG A 35 -19.74 21.26 8.87
C ARG A 35 -18.64 20.75 7.95
N LEU A 36 -18.96 20.37 6.72
CA LEU A 36 -17.98 19.93 5.73
C LEU A 36 -16.96 21.03 5.43
N LYS A 37 -17.42 22.27 5.26
CA LYS A 37 -16.56 23.44 5.00
C LYS A 37 -15.65 23.78 6.19
N ALA A 38 -16.07 23.52 7.42
CA ALA A 38 -15.29 23.76 8.63
C ALA A 38 -14.30 22.64 8.92
N ALA A 39 -14.52 21.43 8.40
CA ALA A 39 -13.75 20.24 8.72
C ALA A 39 -12.34 20.26 8.13
N SER A 40 -11.40 19.65 8.86
CA SER A 40 -10.02 19.40 8.45
C SER A 40 -9.75 17.90 8.43
N VAL A 41 -9.27 17.37 7.30
CA VAL A 41 -9.02 15.95 7.08
C VAL A 41 -7.58 15.73 6.64
N LEU A 42 -6.85 14.85 7.31
CA LEU A 42 -5.51 14.43 6.93
C LEU A 42 -5.58 13.10 6.18
N CYS A 43 -5.06 13.06 4.97
CA CYS A 43 -4.90 11.86 4.17
C CYS A 43 -3.43 11.39 4.21
N ILE A 44 -3.19 10.19 4.68
CA ILE A 44 -1.86 9.56 4.65
C ILE A 44 -1.75 8.70 3.41
N GLY A 45 -0.99 9.19 2.43
CA GLY A 45 -0.79 8.57 1.12
C GLY A 45 -1.78 9.06 0.05
N THR A 46 -1.25 9.34 -1.15
CA THR A 46 -2.02 9.71 -2.36
C THR A 46 -2.05 8.57 -3.38
N GLY A 47 -1.82 7.36 -2.90
CA GLY A 47 -1.82 6.14 -3.69
C GLY A 47 -3.20 5.73 -4.19
N GLY A 48 -3.42 4.42 -4.36
CA GLY A 48 -4.67 3.88 -4.88
C GLY A 48 -5.90 4.24 -4.02
N LEU A 49 -5.80 4.10 -2.70
CA LEU A 49 -6.87 4.45 -1.75
C LEU A 49 -7.06 5.98 -1.64
N GLY A 50 -5.95 6.72 -1.48
CA GLY A 50 -5.99 8.18 -1.35
C GLY A 50 -6.52 8.88 -2.59
N SER A 51 -6.34 8.32 -3.78
CA SER A 51 -6.81 8.90 -5.04
C SER A 51 -8.33 9.18 -5.07
N PRO A 52 -9.21 8.18 -4.99
CA PRO A 52 -10.65 8.43 -5.01
C PRO A 52 -11.13 9.17 -3.75
N LEU A 53 -10.51 8.87 -2.60
CA LEU A 53 -10.79 9.55 -1.34
C LEU A 53 -10.65 11.07 -1.48
N LEU A 54 -9.48 11.55 -1.91
CA LEU A 54 -9.17 12.98 -2.05
C LEU A 54 -10.08 13.67 -3.07
N LEU A 55 -10.41 13.00 -4.19
CA LEU A 55 -11.32 13.53 -5.21
C LEU A 55 -12.71 13.79 -4.62
N TYR A 56 -13.25 12.81 -3.87
CA TYR A 56 -14.59 12.94 -3.28
C TYR A 56 -14.62 13.87 -2.07
N LEU A 57 -13.60 13.95 -1.26
CA LEU A 57 -13.52 14.92 -0.16
C LEU A 57 -13.47 16.37 -0.69
N ALA A 58 -12.68 16.61 -1.75
CA ALA A 58 -12.64 17.91 -2.42
C ALA A 58 -14.00 18.27 -3.02
N ALA A 59 -14.63 17.34 -3.74
CA ALA A 59 -15.95 17.53 -4.34
C ALA A 59 -17.06 17.73 -3.30
N ALA A 60 -16.97 17.08 -2.14
CA ALA A 60 -17.89 17.25 -1.03
C ALA A 60 -17.77 18.62 -0.33
N GLY A 61 -16.67 19.33 -0.53
CA GLY A 61 -16.46 20.66 0.05
C GLY A 61 -15.80 20.64 1.43
N ILE A 62 -14.89 19.68 1.69
CA ILE A 62 -14.03 19.73 2.87
C ILE A 62 -13.17 20.99 2.78
N GLY A 63 -13.20 21.81 3.84
CA GLY A 63 -12.53 23.11 3.83
C GLY A 63 -11.02 23.02 3.88
N ARG A 64 -10.46 22.02 4.59
CA ARG A 64 -9.00 21.83 4.71
C ARG A 64 -8.63 20.36 4.55
N ILE A 65 -7.71 20.07 3.63
CA ILE A 65 -7.17 18.74 3.37
C ILE A 65 -5.67 18.78 3.54
N GLY A 66 -5.14 18.00 4.47
CA GLY A 66 -3.72 17.70 4.60
C GLY A 66 -3.36 16.45 3.81
N ILE A 67 -2.19 16.43 3.20
CA ILE A 67 -1.69 15.30 2.41
C ILE A 67 -0.26 14.98 2.84
N VAL A 68 -0.02 13.74 3.24
CA VAL A 68 1.32 13.22 3.54
C VAL A 68 1.69 12.19 2.47
N ASP A 69 2.72 12.46 1.70
CA ASP A 69 3.30 11.51 0.73
C ASP A 69 4.71 12.00 0.36
N PHE A 70 5.64 11.09 0.06
CA PHE A 70 7.01 11.42 -0.32
C PHE A 70 7.42 10.87 -1.68
N ASP A 71 6.50 10.13 -2.33
CA ASP A 71 6.77 9.47 -3.59
C ASP A 71 6.64 10.42 -4.80
N VAL A 72 7.18 9.95 -5.92
CA VAL A 72 6.92 10.50 -7.25
C VAL A 72 5.89 9.65 -7.99
N VAL A 73 5.20 10.26 -8.95
CA VAL A 73 4.26 9.55 -9.81
C VAL A 73 5.04 8.64 -10.76
N ASP A 74 4.73 7.36 -10.76
CA ASP A 74 5.26 6.37 -11.69
C ASP A 74 4.17 5.93 -12.68
N ASN A 75 4.58 5.56 -13.90
CA ASN A 75 3.65 5.11 -14.94
C ASN A 75 2.84 3.89 -14.50
N SER A 76 3.44 2.96 -13.77
CA SER A 76 2.78 1.77 -13.21
C SER A 76 1.73 2.11 -12.15
N ASN A 77 1.74 3.33 -11.61
CA ASN A 77 0.75 3.78 -10.63
C ASN A 77 -0.59 4.15 -11.28
N LEU A 78 -0.58 4.64 -12.54
CA LEU A 78 -1.72 5.25 -13.20
C LEU A 78 -2.91 4.30 -13.40
N GLN A 79 -2.67 2.99 -13.39
CA GLN A 79 -3.73 1.99 -13.50
C GLN A 79 -4.68 1.94 -12.28
N ARG A 80 -4.30 2.59 -11.13
CA ARG A 80 -5.10 2.62 -9.90
C ARG A 80 -5.06 3.95 -9.14
N GLN A 81 -4.09 4.80 -9.38
CA GLN A 81 -3.91 6.10 -8.71
C GLN A 81 -4.51 7.23 -9.58
N VAL A 82 -5.84 7.21 -9.70
CA VAL A 82 -6.61 8.01 -10.66
C VAL A 82 -6.60 9.52 -10.41
N ILE A 83 -6.06 9.99 -9.31
CA ILE A 83 -5.84 11.43 -9.04
C ILE A 83 -4.68 11.99 -9.87
N HIS A 84 -3.74 11.12 -10.25
CA HIS A 84 -2.58 11.49 -11.05
C HIS A 84 -2.86 11.37 -12.55
N ALA A 85 -2.02 12.00 -13.36
CA ALA A 85 -2.10 11.95 -14.82
C ALA A 85 -0.72 11.65 -15.41
N THR A 86 -0.67 11.19 -16.68
CA THR A 86 0.58 10.88 -17.39
C THR A 86 1.55 12.07 -17.42
N SER A 87 1.04 13.32 -17.51
CA SER A 87 1.85 14.56 -17.48
C SER A 87 2.57 14.81 -16.14
N TRP A 88 2.25 14.04 -15.10
CA TRP A 88 2.84 14.13 -13.78
C TRP A 88 3.86 13.01 -13.49
N VAL A 89 4.08 12.06 -14.40
CA VAL A 89 5.11 11.02 -14.24
C VAL A 89 6.48 11.66 -13.98
N GLY A 90 7.17 11.18 -12.94
CA GLY A 90 8.45 11.71 -12.45
C GLY A 90 8.35 12.93 -11.55
N LYS A 91 7.15 13.45 -11.24
CA LYS A 91 6.93 14.60 -10.35
C LYS A 91 6.32 14.15 -9.02
N PRO A 92 6.46 14.96 -7.92
CA PRO A 92 5.93 14.61 -6.61
C PRO A 92 4.43 14.31 -6.64
N LYS A 93 4.00 13.21 -6.03
CA LYS A 93 2.59 12.81 -5.93
C LYS A 93 1.75 13.86 -5.23
N ILE A 94 2.25 14.47 -4.15
CA ILE A 94 1.51 15.49 -3.41
C ILE A 94 1.20 16.73 -4.26
N ALA A 95 2.13 17.15 -5.12
CA ALA A 95 1.92 18.29 -6.01
C ALA A 95 0.86 17.99 -7.07
N SER A 96 0.90 16.77 -7.64
CA SER A 96 -0.12 16.27 -8.58
C SER A 96 -1.50 16.21 -7.92
N ALA A 97 -1.58 15.65 -6.70
CA ALA A 97 -2.85 15.57 -5.95
C ALA A 97 -3.41 16.94 -5.62
N LYS A 98 -2.58 17.89 -5.13
CA LYS A 98 -3.00 19.27 -4.87
C LYS A 98 -3.56 19.93 -6.12
N ASN A 99 -2.86 19.82 -7.25
CA ASN A 99 -3.34 20.39 -8.52
C ASN A 99 -4.75 19.86 -8.85
N ARG A 100 -4.95 18.54 -8.75
CA ARG A 100 -6.24 17.92 -9.07
C ARG A 100 -7.36 18.30 -8.09
N ILE A 101 -7.05 18.40 -6.79
CA ILE A 101 -8.00 18.86 -5.78
C ILE A 101 -8.48 20.29 -6.10
N LEU A 102 -7.56 21.19 -6.42
CA LEU A 102 -7.89 22.59 -6.72
C LEU A 102 -8.62 22.77 -8.05
N GLU A 103 -8.41 21.88 -9.01
CA GLU A 103 -9.23 21.85 -10.24
C GLU A 103 -10.69 21.43 -9.96
N ILE A 104 -10.92 20.57 -8.96
CA ILE A 104 -12.25 20.15 -8.52
C ILE A 104 -12.88 21.21 -7.64
N ASN A 105 -12.13 21.71 -6.64
CA ASN A 105 -12.60 22.66 -5.66
C ASN A 105 -11.52 23.71 -5.33
N PRO A 106 -11.54 24.89 -5.96
CA PRO A 106 -10.54 25.93 -5.72
C PRO A 106 -10.62 26.56 -4.33
N HIS A 107 -11.69 26.31 -3.57
CA HIS A 107 -11.87 26.85 -2.22
C HIS A 107 -11.30 25.96 -1.12
N CYS A 108 -10.82 24.75 -1.47
CA CYS A 108 -10.20 23.84 -0.52
C CYS A 108 -8.79 24.33 -0.15
N GLN A 109 -8.53 24.48 1.14
CA GLN A 109 -7.15 24.66 1.61
C GLN A 109 -6.43 23.31 1.54
N VAL A 110 -5.26 23.25 0.87
CA VAL A 110 -4.48 22.01 0.73
C VAL A 110 -3.09 22.21 1.33
N ASP A 111 -2.84 21.53 2.43
CA ASP A 111 -1.54 21.48 3.10
C ASP A 111 -0.74 20.26 2.63
N LEU A 112 0.52 20.47 2.30
CA LEU A 112 1.40 19.43 1.77
C LEU A 112 2.52 19.10 2.77
N TYR A 113 2.66 17.81 3.08
CA TYR A 113 3.75 17.27 3.88
C TYR A 113 4.54 16.28 3.02
N GLU A 114 5.56 16.80 2.32
CA GLU A 114 6.46 15.99 1.48
C GLU A 114 7.46 15.25 2.36
N THR A 115 6.98 14.27 3.10
CA THR A 115 7.77 13.51 4.06
C THR A 115 7.21 12.11 4.27
N MET A 116 8.07 11.20 4.72
CA MET A 116 7.63 9.95 5.30
C MET A 116 7.09 10.21 6.72
N LEU A 117 5.92 9.66 7.02
CA LEU A 117 5.40 9.71 8.38
C LEU A 117 6.26 8.82 9.29
N SER A 118 6.72 9.38 10.40
CA SER A 118 7.57 8.71 11.38
C SER A 118 7.13 9.00 12.81
N SER A 119 7.68 8.28 13.76
CA SER A 119 7.41 8.54 15.20
C SER A 119 7.84 9.93 15.67
N GLU A 120 8.74 10.58 14.94
CA GLU A 120 9.25 11.92 15.26
C GLU A 120 8.30 13.04 14.80
N ASN A 121 7.55 12.84 13.71
CA ASN A 121 6.73 13.89 13.10
C ASN A 121 5.21 13.61 13.12
N ALA A 122 4.78 12.39 13.43
CA ALA A 122 3.39 11.99 13.28
C ALA A 122 2.44 12.79 14.17
N LEU A 123 2.80 13.06 15.43
CA LEU A 123 1.92 13.79 16.34
C LEU A 123 1.71 15.23 15.86
N ASP A 124 2.78 15.93 15.48
CA ASP A 124 2.71 17.32 15.01
C ASP A 124 1.90 17.45 13.71
N ILE A 125 2.02 16.46 12.82
CA ILE A 125 1.31 16.45 11.54
C ILE A 125 -0.18 16.11 11.73
N VAL A 126 -0.51 15.20 12.66
CA VAL A 126 -1.88 14.74 12.91
C VAL A 126 -2.69 15.72 13.75
N GLU A 127 -2.06 16.35 14.75
CA GLU A 127 -2.74 17.21 15.73
C GLU A 127 -3.67 18.28 15.12
N PRO A 128 -3.29 19.02 14.06
CA PRO A 128 -4.10 20.10 13.49
C PRO A 128 -5.36 19.63 12.74
N TYR A 129 -5.59 18.33 12.61
CA TYR A 129 -6.70 17.77 11.84
C TYR A 129 -7.75 17.11 12.72
N ASP A 130 -9.00 17.13 12.23
CA ASP A 130 -10.14 16.54 12.94
C ASP A 130 -10.23 15.02 12.73
N ILE A 131 -9.89 14.57 11.52
CA ILE A 131 -10.01 13.17 11.09
C ILE A 131 -8.74 12.79 10.32
N VAL A 132 -8.26 11.58 10.55
CA VAL A 132 -7.20 10.97 9.75
C VAL A 132 -7.79 9.89 8.89
N VAL A 133 -7.38 9.84 7.63
CA VAL A 133 -7.73 8.75 6.71
C VAL A 133 -6.46 8.02 6.29
N ASP A 134 -6.43 6.73 6.60
CA ASP A 134 -5.30 5.86 6.30
C ASP A 134 -5.42 5.31 4.87
N GLY A 135 -4.62 5.86 3.97
CA GLY A 135 -4.47 5.42 2.58
C GLY A 135 -3.20 4.61 2.33
N THR A 136 -2.55 4.10 3.39
CA THR A 136 -1.27 3.40 3.31
C THR A 136 -1.40 1.93 2.96
N ASP A 137 -0.31 1.35 2.49
CA ASP A 137 -0.23 -0.06 2.04
C ASP A 137 0.77 -0.91 2.82
N ASN A 138 1.33 -0.37 3.92
CA ASN A 138 2.32 -1.07 4.74
C ASN A 138 1.97 -1.09 6.23
N PHE A 139 2.36 -2.14 6.92
CA PHE A 139 2.04 -2.35 8.33
C PHE A 139 2.67 -1.32 9.28
N PRO A 140 3.98 -0.97 9.17
CA PRO A 140 4.59 0.02 10.07
C PRO A 140 3.82 1.34 10.10
N THR A 141 3.47 1.88 8.94
CA THR A 141 2.73 3.15 8.86
C THR A 141 1.31 3.01 9.42
N ARG A 142 0.62 1.87 9.21
CA ARG A 142 -0.72 1.62 9.78
C ARG A 142 -0.72 1.63 11.30
N TYR A 143 0.24 0.95 11.94
CA TYR A 143 0.38 0.98 13.39
C TYR A 143 0.74 2.38 13.90
N LEU A 144 1.64 3.08 13.22
CA LEU A 144 2.00 4.47 13.55
C LEU A 144 0.78 5.40 13.48
N VAL A 145 0.02 5.36 12.38
CA VAL A 145 -1.20 6.18 12.21
C VAL A 145 -2.23 5.86 13.28
N ASN A 146 -2.47 4.56 13.55
CA ASN A 146 -3.38 4.14 14.61
C ASN A 146 -2.97 4.72 15.96
N ASP A 147 -1.71 4.54 16.35
CA ASP A 147 -1.23 4.92 17.68
C ASP A 147 -1.22 6.45 17.84
N ALA A 148 -0.83 7.20 16.80
CA ALA A 148 -0.94 8.65 16.80
C ALA A 148 -2.40 9.13 16.95
N CYS A 149 -3.34 8.48 16.25
CA CYS A 149 -4.77 8.77 16.37
C CYS A 149 -5.31 8.46 17.78
N VAL A 150 -4.86 7.37 18.42
CA VAL A 150 -5.25 7.03 19.80
C VAL A 150 -4.73 8.07 20.77
N LEU A 151 -3.44 8.44 20.69
CA LEU A 151 -2.81 9.43 21.58
C LEU A 151 -3.46 10.81 21.46
N LEU A 152 -3.86 11.22 20.26
CA LEU A 152 -4.49 12.51 19.98
C LEU A 152 -6.02 12.45 20.01
N ASN A 153 -6.60 11.29 20.33
CA ASN A 153 -8.06 11.05 20.32
C ASN A 153 -8.73 11.47 19.02
N LYS A 154 -8.12 11.10 17.87
CA LYS A 154 -8.64 11.38 16.53
C LYS A 154 -9.26 10.12 15.91
N PRO A 155 -10.39 10.23 15.17
CA PRO A 155 -10.88 9.14 14.35
C PRO A 155 -9.86 8.75 13.27
N ASN A 156 -9.66 7.45 13.06
CA ASN A 156 -8.89 6.90 11.95
C ASN A 156 -9.82 6.12 11.02
N VAL A 157 -9.98 6.61 9.79
CA VAL A 157 -10.78 5.94 8.76
C VAL A 157 -9.87 5.02 7.97
N TYR A 158 -9.96 3.74 8.26
CA TYR A 158 -9.09 2.70 7.74
C TYR A 158 -9.59 2.11 6.42
N GLY A 159 -8.66 1.85 5.51
CA GLY A 159 -8.85 1.07 4.30
C GLY A 159 -7.66 0.16 4.02
N SER A 160 -7.92 -1.01 3.46
CA SER A 160 -6.89 -1.94 3.00
C SER A 160 -7.35 -2.71 1.79
N ILE A 161 -6.41 -3.07 0.93
CA ILE A 161 -6.68 -3.84 -0.28
C ILE A 161 -5.59 -4.91 -0.46
N PHE A 162 -6.00 -6.05 -1.01
CA PHE A 162 -5.10 -7.12 -1.41
C PHE A 162 -5.71 -7.91 -2.56
N ARG A 163 -5.04 -7.96 -3.71
CA ARG A 163 -5.50 -8.64 -4.93
C ARG A 163 -6.90 -8.23 -5.35
N PHE A 164 -7.92 -8.97 -4.94
CA PHE A 164 -9.35 -8.76 -5.23
C PHE A 164 -10.17 -8.47 -3.96
N GLU A 165 -9.54 -8.40 -2.80
CA GLU A 165 -10.21 -8.21 -1.53
C GLU A 165 -9.93 -6.80 -0.97
N GLY A 166 -10.95 -6.20 -0.40
CA GLY A 166 -10.86 -4.91 0.26
C GLY A 166 -11.43 -4.94 1.67
N GLN A 167 -10.91 -4.08 2.53
CA GLN A 167 -11.37 -3.91 3.91
C GLN A 167 -11.55 -2.44 4.22
N ALA A 168 -12.56 -2.11 5.04
CA ALA A 168 -12.75 -0.77 5.58
C ALA A 168 -13.32 -0.83 7.00
N SER A 169 -12.91 0.13 7.84
CA SER A 169 -13.42 0.32 9.21
C SER A 169 -13.22 1.76 9.65
N VAL A 170 -13.80 2.12 10.77
CA VAL A 170 -13.51 3.38 11.49
C VAL A 170 -12.99 3.02 12.86
N PHE A 171 -11.76 3.42 13.15
CA PHE A 171 -11.09 3.17 14.41
C PHE A 171 -11.05 4.43 15.30
N ASN A 172 -10.95 4.22 16.61
CA ASN A 172 -10.83 5.27 17.61
C ASN A 172 -11.92 6.35 17.51
N TYR A 173 -13.16 5.94 17.29
CA TYR A 173 -14.31 6.82 17.19
C TYR A 173 -15.43 6.38 18.14
N GLN A 174 -15.90 7.31 19.02
CA GLN A 174 -16.99 7.07 19.99
C GLN A 174 -16.74 5.82 20.86
N ASP A 175 -15.59 5.74 21.50
CA ASP A 175 -15.15 4.60 22.35
C ASP A 175 -15.09 3.24 21.60
N GLY A 176 -15.08 3.30 20.28
CA GLY A 176 -14.95 2.14 19.41
C GLY A 176 -13.56 1.50 19.46
N PRO A 177 -13.38 0.38 18.75
CA PRO A 177 -12.10 -0.29 18.65
C PRO A 177 -11.06 0.57 17.92
N ASN A 178 -9.78 0.23 18.12
CA ASN A 178 -8.69 0.74 17.31
C ASN A 178 -8.07 -0.40 16.46
N TYR A 179 -7.07 -0.09 15.63
CA TYR A 179 -6.45 -1.07 14.73
C TYR A 179 -5.80 -2.26 15.48
N ARG A 180 -5.28 -2.04 16.69
CA ARG A 180 -4.70 -3.10 17.53
C ARG A 180 -5.75 -4.06 18.11
N ASP A 181 -7.03 -3.71 18.08
CA ASP A 181 -8.11 -4.65 18.43
C ASP A 181 -8.39 -5.64 17.28
N LEU A 182 -8.06 -5.27 16.04
CA LEU A 182 -8.14 -6.14 14.86
C LEU A 182 -6.84 -6.94 14.67
N TYR A 183 -5.70 -6.27 14.75
CA TYR A 183 -4.36 -6.84 14.59
C TYR A 183 -3.51 -6.44 15.80
N PRO A 184 -3.54 -7.24 16.91
CA PRO A 184 -2.75 -6.94 18.11
C PRO A 184 -1.24 -6.90 17.84
N GLU A 185 -0.77 -7.77 16.95
CA GLU A 185 0.62 -7.90 16.51
C GLU A 185 0.69 -7.89 14.99
N PRO A 186 1.77 -7.35 14.42
CA PRO A 186 1.96 -7.37 12.98
C PRO A 186 2.20 -8.81 12.48
N PRO A 187 1.77 -9.15 11.26
CA PRO A 187 2.15 -10.41 10.66
C PRO A 187 3.67 -10.47 10.46
N PRO A 188 4.27 -11.66 10.53
CA PRO A 188 5.69 -11.82 10.22
C PRO A 188 6.04 -11.20 8.86
N PRO A 189 7.21 -10.55 8.73
CA PRO A 189 7.68 -10.01 7.46
C PRO A 189 7.66 -11.06 6.34
N GLY A 190 7.25 -10.66 5.15
CA GLY A 190 7.14 -11.55 3.99
C GLY A 190 5.91 -12.47 3.95
N MET A 191 5.12 -12.56 5.03
CA MET A 191 3.88 -13.36 5.05
C MET A 191 2.79 -12.76 4.15
N VAL A 192 2.68 -11.43 4.13
CA VAL A 192 1.72 -10.71 3.29
C VAL A 192 2.50 -9.96 2.22
N PRO A 193 2.44 -10.38 0.94
CA PRO A 193 3.14 -9.68 -0.13
C PRO A 193 2.57 -8.28 -0.33
N SER A 194 3.42 -7.35 -0.74
CA SER A 194 3.02 -6.00 -1.13
C SER A 194 2.13 -6.01 -2.39
N CYS A 195 1.43 -4.89 -2.65
CA CYS A 195 0.68 -4.75 -3.92
C CYS A 195 1.57 -4.85 -5.17
N ALA A 196 2.86 -4.53 -5.04
CA ALA A 196 3.83 -4.66 -6.13
C ALA A 196 4.23 -6.11 -6.42
N GLU A 197 4.09 -6.99 -5.43
CA GLU A 197 4.42 -8.42 -5.55
C GLU A 197 3.19 -9.27 -5.79
N GLY A 198 2.10 -8.98 -5.06
CA GLY A 198 0.85 -9.75 -5.13
C GLY A 198 -0.07 -9.34 -6.28
N GLY A 199 0.13 -8.15 -6.84
CA GLY A 199 -0.80 -7.51 -7.76
C GLY A 199 -2.05 -6.97 -7.06
N VAL A 200 -2.78 -6.09 -7.75
CA VAL A 200 -4.05 -5.52 -7.27
C VAL A 200 -4.95 -5.15 -8.44
N LEU A 201 -6.22 -5.51 -8.35
CA LEU A 201 -7.21 -5.06 -9.33
C LEU A 201 -7.39 -3.54 -9.23
N GLY A 202 -7.08 -2.79 -10.31
CA GLY A 202 -6.97 -1.33 -10.27
C GLY A 202 -8.23 -0.58 -9.82
N VAL A 203 -9.41 -1.13 -10.02
CA VAL A 203 -10.68 -0.54 -9.55
C VAL A 203 -10.93 -0.78 -8.06
N LEU A 204 -10.29 -1.76 -7.46
CA LEU A 204 -10.51 -2.13 -6.05
C LEU A 204 -10.25 -0.98 -5.07
N PRO A 205 -9.09 -0.28 -5.12
CA PRO A 205 -8.88 0.88 -4.27
C PRO A 205 -9.88 2.01 -4.56
N GLY A 206 -10.45 2.09 -5.77
CA GLY A 206 -11.55 2.99 -6.10
C GLY A 206 -12.78 2.75 -5.23
N VAL A 207 -13.18 1.50 -5.05
CA VAL A 207 -14.31 1.12 -4.19
C VAL A 207 -14.01 1.42 -2.73
N ILE A 208 -12.89 0.94 -2.21
CA ILE A 208 -12.54 1.07 -0.79
C ILE A 208 -12.27 2.54 -0.41
N GLY A 209 -11.52 3.29 -1.21
CA GLY A 209 -11.26 4.71 -0.95
C GLY A 209 -12.54 5.57 -1.01
N THR A 210 -13.51 5.21 -1.84
CA THR A 210 -14.83 5.86 -1.86
C THR A 210 -15.63 5.52 -0.59
N ILE A 211 -15.52 4.31 -0.07
CA ILE A 211 -16.10 3.94 1.23
C ILE A 211 -15.44 4.76 2.35
N GLN A 212 -14.11 4.92 2.34
CA GLN A 212 -13.40 5.78 3.30
C GLN A 212 -13.89 7.24 3.21
N ALA A 213 -14.09 7.79 2.02
CA ALA A 213 -14.66 9.13 1.83
C ALA A 213 -16.07 9.23 2.42
N THR A 214 -16.91 8.21 2.20
CA THR A 214 -18.26 8.14 2.75
C THR A 214 -18.26 8.11 4.28
N GLU A 215 -17.41 7.30 4.90
CA GLU A 215 -17.26 7.25 6.35
C GLU A 215 -16.78 8.58 6.92
N THR A 216 -15.81 9.22 6.26
CA THR A 216 -15.30 10.54 6.64
C THR A 216 -16.42 11.58 6.63
N VAL A 217 -17.20 11.63 5.56
CA VAL A 217 -18.36 12.56 5.44
C VAL A 217 -19.39 12.28 6.52
N LYS A 218 -19.74 11.01 6.80
CA LYS A 218 -20.70 10.66 7.88
C LYS A 218 -20.21 11.10 9.26
N ILE A 219 -18.92 10.95 9.56
CA ILE A 219 -18.33 11.41 10.82
C ILE A 219 -18.50 12.93 10.95
N ILE A 220 -18.21 13.69 9.89
CA ILE A 220 -18.31 15.16 9.89
C ILE A 220 -19.75 15.61 10.06
N LEU A 221 -20.66 15.00 9.32
CA LEU A 221 -22.09 15.33 9.39
C LEU A 221 -22.72 14.90 10.72
N GLY A 222 -22.15 13.90 11.39
CA GLY A 222 -22.74 13.27 12.57
C GLY A 222 -24.04 12.52 12.27
N THR A 223 -24.17 11.97 11.07
CA THR A 223 -25.39 11.29 10.60
C THR A 223 -25.11 9.86 10.13
N GLY A 224 -26.15 9.02 10.16
CA GLY A 224 -26.03 7.60 9.81
C GLY A 224 -25.24 6.78 10.84
N SER A 225 -24.99 5.51 10.51
CA SER A 225 -24.16 4.61 11.31
C SER A 225 -22.80 4.42 10.62
N THR A 226 -21.71 4.74 11.34
CA THR A 226 -20.34 4.56 10.82
C THR A 226 -19.91 3.09 10.93
N LEU A 227 -18.77 2.76 10.31
CA LEU A 227 -18.11 1.46 10.46
C LEU A 227 -17.35 1.31 11.80
N SER A 228 -17.53 2.21 12.78
CA SER A 228 -17.00 2.00 14.13
C SER A 228 -17.60 0.74 14.76
N GLY A 229 -16.74 -0.17 15.23
CA GLY A 229 -17.16 -1.48 15.76
C GLY A 229 -17.54 -2.51 14.69
N ARG A 230 -17.27 -2.24 13.41
CA ARG A 230 -17.53 -3.13 12.28
C ARG A 230 -16.33 -3.14 11.31
N LEU A 231 -15.97 -4.32 10.83
CA LEU A 231 -15.04 -4.48 9.72
C LEU A 231 -15.84 -4.87 8.48
N LEU A 232 -15.86 -4.01 7.48
CA LEU A 232 -16.43 -4.29 6.18
C LEU A 232 -15.39 -5.04 5.33
N LEU A 233 -15.79 -6.18 4.77
CA LEU A 233 -15.00 -6.97 3.82
C LEU A 233 -15.68 -6.92 2.46
N TYR A 234 -14.91 -6.66 1.43
CA TYR A 234 -15.35 -6.63 0.03
C TYR A 234 -14.59 -7.65 -0.80
N ASP A 235 -15.30 -8.56 -1.44
CA ASP A 235 -14.80 -9.53 -2.41
C ASP A 235 -15.22 -9.06 -3.81
N ALA A 236 -14.28 -8.52 -4.57
CA ALA A 236 -14.53 -7.96 -5.88
C ALA A 236 -14.82 -9.04 -6.96
N LEU A 237 -14.31 -10.27 -6.79
CA LEU A 237 -14.59 -11.34 -7.73
C LEU A 237 -16.06 -11.80 -7.67
N ASN A 238 -16.62 -11.84 -6.47
CA ASN A 238 -17.99 -12.29 -6.23
C ASN A 238 -18.97 -11.15 -5.98
N MET A 239 -18.51 -9.89 -6.02
CA MET A 239 -19.30 -8.68 -5.69
C MET A 239 -20.03 -8.81 -4.36
N LYS A 240 -19.34 -9.32 -3.33
CA LYS A 240 -19.93 -9.56 -2.03
C LYS A 240 -19.34 -8.63 -0.98
N PHE A 241 -20.25 -8.08 -0.17
CA PHE A 241 -19.91 -7.37 1.05
C PHE A 241 -20.28 -8.23 2.25
N ARG A 242 -19.39 -8.28 3.24
CA ARG A 242 -19.60 -8.94 4.53
C ARG A 242 -19.17 -8.00 5.63
N GLU A 243 -19.90 -8.00 6.74
CA GLU A 243 -19.51 -7.26 7.94
C GLU A 243 -19.16 -8.22 9.05
N LEU A 244 -18.04 -7.97 9.72
CA LEU A 244 -17.65 -8.63 10.95
C LEU A 244 -17.78 -7.63 12.10
N LYS A 245 -18.34 -8.08 13.22
CA LYS A 245 -18.40 -7.28 14.44
C LYS A 245 -17.03 -7.21 15.08
N LEU A 246 -16.54 -5.99 15.29
CA LEU A 246 -15.27 -5.71 15.94
C LEU A 246 -15.55 -5.07 17.31
N ARG A 247 -14.94 -5.61 18.37
CA ARG A 247 -15.11 -5.10 19.73
C ARG A 247 -13.75 -4.65 20.28
N PRO A 248 -13.72 -3.60 21.11
CA PRO A 248 -12.51 -3.28 21.86
C PRO A 248 -12.06 -4.48 22.68
N ASN A 249 -10.79 -4.82 22.62
CA ASN A 249 -10.19 -5.85 23.44
C ASN A 249 -9.92 -5.28 24.84
N PRO A 250 -10.55 -5.82 25.91
CA PRO A 250 -10.37 -5.30 27.26
C PRO A 250 -8.93 -5.48 27.81
N VAL A 251 -8.13 -6.34 27.17
CA VAL A 251 -6.74 -6.65 27.57
C VAL A 251 -5.71 -6.05 26.59
N ARG A 252 -6.16 -5.17 25.66
CA ARG A 252 -5.23 -4.55 24.72
C ARG A 252 -4.17 -3.71 25.43
N PRO A 253 -2.92 -3.66 24.92
CA PRO A 253 -1.89 -2.80 25.46
C PRO A 253 -2.33 -1.32 25.42
N VAL A 254 -2.03 -0.60 26.50
CA VAL A 254 -2.23 0.85 26.53
C VAL A 254 -1.16 1.50 25.66
N ILE A 255 -1.58 2.38 24.77
CA ILE A 255 -0.68 3.15 23.91
C ILE A 255 -0.34 4.44 24.66
N GLU A 256 0.88 4.54 25.19
CA GLU A 256 1.34 5.70 25.96
C GLU A 256 2.25 6.62 25.13
N LYS A 257 2.91 6.11 24.11
CA LYS A 257 3.84 6.82 23.22
C LYS A 257 4.00 6.12 21.90
N LEU A 258 4.51 6.83 20.91
CA LEU A 258 4.95 6.23 19.65
C LEU A 258 6.25 5.43 19.89
N ILE A 259 6.44 4.38 19.08
CA ILE A 259 7.57 3.45 19.14
C ILE A 259 8.29 3.39 17.79
N ASP A 260 9.36 2.60 17.69
CA ASP A 260 9.92 2.23 16.39
C ASP A 260 9.03 1.16 15.72
N TYR A 261 8.25 1.57 14.73
CA TYR A 261 7.33 0.69 14.01
C TYR A 261 8.03 -0.20 12.98
N GLN A 262 9.23 0.16 12.53
CA GLN A 262 10.02 -0.70 11.65
C GLN A 262 10.54 -1.91 12.44
N GLU A 263 11.08 -1.65 13.63
CA GLU A 263 11.52 -2.71 14.54
C GLU A 263 10.34 -3.55 15.04
N PHE A 264 9.23 -2.91 15.43
CA PHE A 264 8.02 -3.59 15.88
C PHE A 264 7.46 -4.55 14.83
N CYS A 265 7.53 -4.20 13.54
CA CYS A 265 7.11 -5.06 12.44
C CYS A 265 8.21 -6.02 11.96
N GLY A 266 9.37 -6.07 12.59
CA GLY A 266 10.45 -7.00 12.28
C GLY A 266 11.18 -6.72 10.95
N ILE A 267 11.07 -5.52 10.40
CA ILE A 267 11.68 -5.18 9.11
C ILE A 267 13.21 -5.25 9.12
N PRO A 268 13.93 -4.68 10.15
CA PRO A 268 15.39 -4.77 10.20
C PRO A 268 15.88 -6.21 10.29
N GLN A 269 15.21 -7.05 11.09
CA GLN A 269 15.57 -8.46 11.27
C GLN A 269 15.36 -9.24 9.96
N ALA A 270 14.27 -8.98 9.24
CA ALA A 270 14.01 -9.60 7.94
C ALA A 270 15.08 -9.20 6.90
N LYS A 271 15.41 -7.91 6.81
CA LYS A 271 16.47 -7.41 5.92
C LYS A 271 17.82 -8.02 6.25
N ALA A 272 18.19 -8.08 7.53
CA ALA A 272 19.45 -8.70 7.96
C ALA A 272 19.51 -10.20 7.60
N ALA A 273 18.39 -10.93 7.74
CA ALA A 273 18.30 -12.32 7.33
C ALA A 273 18.43 -12.50 5.80
N GLU A 274 17.81 -11.61 5.03
CA GLU A 274 17.92 -11.59 3.57
C GLU A 274 19.34 -11.25 3.10
N GLU A 275 19.99 -10.26 3.71
CA GLU A 275 21.38 -9.89 3.43
C GLU A 275 22.36 -11.02 3.80
N ALA A 276 22.13 -11.70 4.93
CA ALA A 276 22.91 -12.85 5.31
C ALA A 276 22.77 -14.01 4.31
N ALA A 277 21.54 -14.32 3.89
CA ALA A 277 21.28 -15.33 2.86
C ALA A 277 21.91 -14.96 1.51
N ALA A 278 21.89 -13.70 1.13
CA ALA A 278 22.56 -13.23 -0.08
C ALA A 278 24.08 -13.31 0.02
N ALA A 279 24.66 -12.98 1.17
CA ALA A 279 26.11 -13.05 1.40
C ALA A 279 26.68 -14.48 1.37
N GLU A 280 25.87 -15.49 1.67
CA GLU A 280 26.24 -16.90 1.60
C GLU A 280 26.15 -17.49 0.18
N THR A 281 25.53 -16.77 -0.77
CA THR A 281 25.38 -17.21 -2.16
C THR A 281 26.42 -16.54 -3.07
N SER A 282 26.99 -17.31 -3.99
CA SER A 282 27.77 -16.74 -5.09
C SER A 282 26.87 -15.83 -5.93
N GLU A 283 27.34 -14.65 -6.30
CA GLU A 283 26.59 -13.70 -7.14
C GLU A 283 27.25 -13.49 -8.48
N MET A 284 26.44 -13.26 -9.52
CA MET A 284 26.89 -12.76 -10.82
C MET A 284 26.00 -11.59 -11.26
N SER A 285 26.56 -10.68 -12.04
CA SER A 285 25.80 -9.60 -12.68
C SER A 285 25.02 -10.09 -13.90
N VAL A 286 24.02 -9.33 -14.33
CA VAL A 286 23.29 -9.63 -15.57
C VAL A 286 24.17 -9.53 -16.81
N THR A 287 25.21 -8.70 -16.79
CA THR A 287 26.21 -8.59 -17.87
C THR A 287 27.09 -9.83 -17.96
N GLU A 288 27.51 -10.42 -16.84
CA GLU A 288 28.23 -11.69 -16.80
C GLU A 288 27.33 -12.84 -17.26
N LEU A 289 26.05 -12.86 -16.85
CA LEU A 289 25.07 -13.83 -17.37
C LEU A 289 24.90 -13.72 -18.89
N LYS A 290 24.85 -12.48 -19.43
CA LYS A 290 24.76 -12.25 -20.88
C LYS A 290 25.96 -12.83 -21.61
N GLN A 291 27.17 -12.57 -21.10
CA GLN A 291 28.40 -13.14 -21.67
C GLN A 291 28.39 -14.67 -21.64
N LEU A 292 27.90 -15.26 -20.54
CA LEU A 292 27.78 -16.70 -20.41
C LEU A 292 26.80 -17.27 -21.44
N LEU A 293 25.63 -16.67 -21.64
CA LEU A 293 24.66 -17.08 -22.66
C LEU A 293 25.22 -16.93 -24.09
N ASP A 294 25.94 -15.86 -24.38
CA ASP A 294 26.52 -15.60 -25.71
C ASP A 294 27.71 -16.49 -26.04
N SER A 295 28.37 -17.04 -25.05
CA SER A 295 29.53 -17.96 -25.23
C SER A 295 29.14 -19.31 -25.86
N GLY A 296 27.83 -19.65 -25.85
CA GLY A 296 27.33 -20.92 -26.35
C GLY A 296 27.74 -22.13 -25.50
N VAL A 297 28.26 -21.91 -24.28
CA VAL A 297 28.59 -22.97 -23.32
C VAL A 297 27.29 -23.53 -22.75
N ASP A 298 27.09 -24.82 -22.84
CA ASP A 298 25.92 -25.56 -22.35
C ASP A 298 26.26 -26.38 -21.09
N ASP A 299 26.93 -25.72 -20.12
CA ASP A 299 27.32 -26.32 -18.85
C ASP A 299 26.63 -25.76 -17.61
N PHE A 300 25.52 -25.01 -17.82
CA PHE A 300 24.76 -24.45 -16.73
C PHE A 300 23.25 -24.54 -16.97
N LEU A 301 22.51 -24.62 -15.86
CA LEU A 301 21.05 -24.51 -15.83
C LEU A 301 20.68 -23.12 -15.34
N LEU A 302 19.99 -22.33 -16.18
CA LEU A 302 19.41 -21.04 -15.76
C LEU A 302 18.00 -21.27 -15.26
N LEU A 303 17.79 -21.02 -13.97
CA LEU A 303 16.52 -21.25 -13.28
C LEU A 303 15.81 -19.92 -12.98
N ASP A 304 14.56 -19.81 -13.37
CA ASP A 304 13.66 -18.72 -12.96
C ASP A 304 12.76 -19.20 -11.82
N VAL A 305 12.82 -18.54 -10.67
CA VAL A 305 12.02 -18.91 -9.49
C VAL A 305 10.83 -17.98 -9.25
N ARG A 306 10.43 -17.22 -10.27
CA ARG A 306 9.25 -16.36 -10.23
C ARG A 306 7.96 -17.19 -10.37
N ASN A 307 6.82 -16.51 -10.25
CA ASN A 307 5.53 -17.15 -10.50
C ASN A 307 5.28 -17.31 -12.02
N PRO A 308 4.42 -18.28 -12.44
CA PRO A 308 4.12 -18.50 -13.87
C PRO A 308 3.63 -17.27 -14.61
N ASN A 309 2.77 -16.45 -13.98
CA ASN A 309 2.29 -15.19 -14.57
C ASN A 309 3.40 -14.14 -14.79
N GLU A 310 4.42 -14.11 -13.94
CA GLU A 310 5.58 -13.25 -14.13
C GLU A 310 6.46 -13.73 -15.29
N TYR A 311 6.58 -15.05 -15.43
CA TYR A 311 7.32 -15.68 -16.53
C TYR A 311 6.65 -15.42 -17.90
N GLU A 312 5.31 -15.35 -17.95
CA GLU A 312 4.56 -14.99 -19.16
C GLU A 312 4.78 -13.53 -19.59
N ILE A 313 5.01 -12.62 -18.62
CA ILE A 313 5.24 -11.18 -18.91
C ILE A 313 6.62 -10.97 -19.53
N ALA A 314 7.65 -11.60 -18.98
CA ALA A 314 9.04 -11.38 -19.36
C ALA A 314 9.89 -12.60 -19.02
N GLN A 315 10.90 -12.89 -19.84
CA GLN A 315 11.80 -14.04 -19.67
C GLN A 315 13.24 -13.64 -19.99
N ILE A 316 14.20 -14.24 -19.29
CA ILE A 316 15.59 -14.28 -19.75
C ILE A 316 15.73 -15.49 -20.68
N PRO A 317 16.30 -15.33 -21.88
CA PRO A 317 16.42 -16.43 -22.82
C PRO A 317 17.12 -17.67 -22.22
N GLY A 318 16.53 -18.85 -22.41
CA GLY A 318 17.06 -20.11 -21.88
C GLY A 318 16.71 -20.42 -20.43
N ALA A 319 16.02 -19.53 -19.72
CA ALA A 319 15.60 -19.78 -18.35
C ALA A 319 14.45 -20.83 -18.28
N VAL A 320 14.57 -21.74 -17.31
CA VAL A 320 13.55 -22.75 -16.99
C VAL A 320 12.82 -22.35 -15.72
N LEU A 321 11.49 -22.35 -15.74
CA LEU A 321 10.67 -21.96 -14.62
C LEU A 321 10.51 -23.10 -13.60
N VAL A 322 10.92 -22.84 -12.35
CA VAL A 322 10.53 -23.61 -11.16
C VAL A 322 10.20 -22.64 -10.05
N PRO A 323 8.92 -22.35 -9.81
CA PRO A 323 8.50 -21.36 -8.85
C PRO A 323 9.03 -21.57 -7.43
N LEU A 324 9.41 -20.51 -6.73
CA LEU A 324 9.88 -20.59 -5.36
C LEU A 324 8.95 -21.39 -4.43
N PRO A 325 7.61 -21.25 -4.48
CA PRO A 325 6.71 -22.08 -3.65
C PRO A 325 6.87 -23.59 -3.88
N ASP A 326 7.17 -24.01 -5.12
CA ASP A 326 7.44 -25.44 -5.43
C ASP A 326 8.76 -25.90 -4.79
N ILE A 327 9.76 -25.03 -4.69
CA ILE A 327 11.02 -25.33 -4.02
C ILE A 327 10.81 -25.37 -2.49
N GLU A 328 10.02 -24.47 -1.94
CA GLU A 328 9.69 -24.43 -0.51
C GLU A 328 8.95 -25.69 -0.05
N ASN A 329 7.99 -26.18 -0.81
CA ASN A 329 7.23 -27.39 -0.49
C ASN A 329 8.00 -28.70 -0.78
N GLY A 330 9.13 -28.63 -1.49
CA GLY A 330 10.02 -29.74 -1.80
C GLY A 330 9.86 -30.35 -3.20
N ASP A 331 8.72 -30.17 -3.87
CA ASP A 331 8.47 -30.70 -5.22
C ASP A 331 9.44 -30.12 -6.25
N GLY A 332 9.74 -28.82 -6.13
CA GLY A 332 10.68 -28.12 -6.97
C GLY A 332 12.12 -28.58 -6.77
N VAL A 333 12.50 -29.04 -5.56
CA VAL A 333 13.85 -29.54 -5.28
C VAL A 333 14.18 -30.76 -6.14
N ALA A 334 13.26 -31.73 -6.19
CA ALA A 334 13.42 -32.93 -7.00
C ALA A 334 13.55 -32.60 -8.51
N LYS A 335 12.71 -31.66 -9.01
CA LYS A 335 12.79 -31.18 -10.40
C LYS A 335 14.13 -30.55 -10.72
N VAL A 336 14.64 -29.69 -9.84
CA VAL A 336 15.96 -29.05 -10.02
C VAL A 336 17.08 -30.08 -10.03
N GLN A 337 17.04 -31.08 -9.13
CA GLN A 337 18.04 -32.17 -9.11
C GLN A 337 18.06 -32.95 -10.43
N GLU A 338 16.89 -33.29 -10.97
CA GLU A 338 16.78 -34.02 -12.24
C GLU A 338 17.33 -33.20 -13.42
N MET A 339 16.97 -31.90 -13.49
CA MET A 339 17.38 -31.00 -14.58
C MET A 339 18.86 -30.62 -14.50
N LEU A 340 19.44 -30.58 -13.30
CA LEU A 340 20.80 -30.08 -13.09
C LEU A 340 21.86 -30.96 -13.79
N ASN A 341 21.66 -32.28 -13.80
CA ASN A 341 22.48 -33.27 -14.54
C ASN A 341 24.01 -32.98 -14.57
N GLY A 342 24.54 -32.47 -13.45
CA GLY A 342 25.97 -32.12 -13.34
C GLY A 342 26.34 -30.72 -13.84
N HIS A 343 25.38 -29.93 -14.35
CA HIS A 343 25.60 -28.56 -14.76
C HIS A 343 25.68 -27.61 -13.55
N ARG A 344 26.27 -26.43 -13.74
CA ARG A 344 26.28 -25.36 -12.75
C ARG A 344 24.86 -24.77 -12.65
N LEU A 345 24.40 -24.43 -11.45
CA LEU A 345 23.11 -23.78 -11.25
C LEU A 345 23.26 -22.25 -11.21
N VAL A 346 22.49 -21.57 -12.05
CA VAL A 346 22.36 -20.11 -12.03
C VAL A 346 20.87 -19.80 -11.81
N VAL A 347 20.56 -18.98 -10.82
CA VAL A 347 19.17 -18.73 -10.42
C VAL A 347 18.86 -17.23 -10.47
N HIS A 348 17.74 -16.88 -11.07
CA HIS A 348 17.24 -15.52 -11.05
C HIS A 348 15.79 -15.43 -10.59
N CYS A 349 15.40 -14.23 -10.20
CA CYS A 349 14.00 -13.87 -9.96
C CYS A 349 13.73 -12.44 -10.46
N LYS A 350 12.81 -11.71 -9.84
CA LYS A 350 12.53 -10.30 -10.19
C LYS A 350 13.72 -9.39 -9.85
N SER A 351 14.22 -9.44 -8.60
CA SER A 351 15.25 -8.51 -8.05
C SER A 351 16.47 -9.19 -7.42
N GLY A 352 16.54 -10.53 -7.39
CA GLY A 352 17.63 -11.28 -6.76
C GLY A 352 17.31 -11.88 -5.38
N MET A 353 16.27 -11.43 -4.68
CA MET A 353 15.94 -11.87 -3.31
C MET A 353 15.34 -13.28 -3.26
N ARG A 354 14.29 -13.55 -4.06
CA ARG A 354 13.66 -14.88 -4.12
C ARG A 354 14.62 -15.96 -4.62
N SER A 355 15.55 -15.60 -5.52
CA SER A 355 16.57 -16.52 -6.03
C SER A 355 17.63 -16.83 -4.98
N ALA A 356 18.06 -15.88 -4.17
CA ALA A 356 18.95 -16.14 -3.03
C ALA A 356 18.27 -17.09 -2.01
N LYS A 357 16.99 -16.85 -1.68
CA LYS A 357 16.21 -17.75 -0.81
C LYS A 357 16.07 -19.15 -1.40
N ALA A 358 15.82 -19.27 -2.70
CA ALA A 358 15.74 -20.56 -3.38
C ALA A 358 17.06 -21.34 -3.28
N LEU A 359 18.19 -20.65 -3.49
CA LEU A 359 19.53 -21.26 -3.35
C LEU A 359 19.81 -21.75 -1.93
N SER A 360 19.43 -20.98 -0.91
CA SER A 360 19.53 -21.41 0.49
C SER A 360 18.77 -22.71 0.76
N ILE A 361 17.52 -22.79 0.28
CA ILE A 361 16.67 -23.98 0.43
C ILE A 361 17.24 -25.19 -0.33
N LEU A 362 17.73 -24.99 -1.55
CA LEU A 362 18.35 -26.02 -2.38
C LEU A 362 19.63 -26.56 -1.75
N LYS A 363 20.42 -25.69 -1.14
CA LYS A 363 21.63 -26.07 -0.38
C LYS A 363 21.26 -26.89 0.86
N GLU A 364 20.28 -26.42 1.65
CA GLU A 364 19.85 -27.10 2.88
C GLU A 364 19.23 -28.48 2.59
N LYS A 365 18.29 -28.54 1.63
CA LYS A 365 17.51 -29.77 1.37
C LYS A 365 18.22 -30.80 0.49
N ALA A 366 19.10 -30.36 -0.40
CA ALA A 366 19.67 -31.22 -1.45
C ALA A 366 21.18 -31.06 -1.65
N ASN A 367 21.84 -30.22 -0.87
CA ASN A 367 23.26 -29.86 -1.01
C ASN A 367 23.60 -29.35 -2.43
N ILE A 368 22.69 -28.63 -3.06
CA ILE A 368 22.85 -27.99 -4.37
C ILE A 368 23.34 -26.56 -4.14
N GLU A 369 24.53 -26.26 -4.66
CA GLU A 369 25.09 -24.91 -4.70
C GLU A 369 24.81 -24.27 -6.06
N GLY A 370 24.71 -22.92 -6.09
CA GLY A 370 24.47 -22.19 -7.32
C GLY A 370 24.82 -20.71 -7.18
N THR A 371 24.65 -19.98 -8.28
CA THR A 371 24.95 -18.55 -8.38
C THR A 371 23.66 -17.74 -8.54
N ASN A 372 23.52 -16.70 -7.72
CA ASN A 372 22.41 -15.77 -7.79
C ASN A 372 22.66 -14.67 -8.83
N VAL A 373 21.69 -14.39 -9.69
CA VAL A 373 21.76 -13.26 -10.62
C VAL A 373 21.34 -11.99 -9.89
N LYS A 374 22.30 -11.13 -9.60
CA LYS A 374 22.10 -9.87 -8.89
C LYS A 374 21.17 -8.94 -9.66
N GLY A 375 20.17 -8.40 -8.98
CA GLY A 375 19.17 -7.52 -9.59
C GLY A 375 18.13 -8.22 -10.47
N GLY A 376 18.31 -9.52 -10.77
CA GLY A 376 17.34 -10.36 -11.48
C GLY A 376 16.92 -9.81 -12.83
N ILE A 377 15.67 -10.10 -13.24
CA ILE A 377 15.15 -9.68 -14.56
C ILE A 377 14.98 -8.15 -14.68
N LEU A 378 14.84 -7.42 -13.57
CA LEU A 378 14.80 -5.94 -13.62
C LEU A 378 16.17 -5.36 -14.02
N ALA A 379 17.27 -5.88 -13.48
CA ALA A 379 18.59 -5.46 -13.92
C ALA A 379 18.84 -5.90 -15.37
N TRP A 380 18.40 -7.10 -15.76
CA TRP A 380 18.48 -7.57 -17.16
C TRP A 380 17.78 -6.59 -18.12
N SER A 381 16.56 -6.18 -17.81
CA SER A 381 15.82 -5.19 -18.61
C SER A 381 16.57 -3.87 -18.76
N ARG A 382 17.19 -3.38 -17.69
CA ARG A 382 17.86 -2.06 -17.68
C ARG A 382 19.22 -2.06 -18.32
N GLU A 383 19.98 -3.14 -18.18
CA GLU A 383 21.42 -3.16 -18.49
C GLU A 383 21.74 -4.00 -19.72
N VAL A 384 20.87 -4.96 -20.09
CA VAL A 384 21.15 -5.94 -21.15
C VAL A 384 20.16 -5.84 -22.30
N ASP A 385 18.87 -5.85 -22.02
CA ASP A 385 17.82 -5.88 -23.04
C ASP A 385 16.63 -5.01 -22.64
N SER A 386 16.62 -3.77 -23.10
CA SER A 386 15.54 -2.81 -22.81
C SER A 386 14.21 -3.15 -23.49
N SER A 387 14.13 -4.17 -24.33
CA SER A 387 12.86 -4.67 -24.87
C SER A 387 12.10 -5.56 -23.89
N VAL A 388 12.77 -6.08 -22.87
CA VAL A 388 12.17 -6.84 -21.77
C VAL A 388 11.41 -5.87 -20.85
N PRO A 389 10.08 -6.01 -20.69
CA PRO A 389 9.32 -5.06 -19.89
C PRO A 389 9.65 -5.16 -18.40
N GLU A 390 9.70 -4.00 -17.72
CA GLU A 390 9.68 -3.93 -16.26
C GLU A 390 8.22 -3.97 -15.76
N TYR A 391 7.95 -4.71 -14.68
CA TYR A 391 6.60 -4.91 -14.13
C TYR A 391 6.59 -4.91 -12.60
#